data_e2292b996cf051bf16adbed52594b7a7
#
_entry.id   e2292b996cf051bf16adbed52594b7a7
#
_cell.length_a   1.000
_cell.length_b   1.000
_cell.length_c   1.000
_cell.angle_alpha   90.00
_cell.angle_beta   90.00
_cell.angle_gamma   90.00
#
_symmetry.space_group_name_H-M   'P 1'
#
loop_
_entity.id
_entity.type
_entity.pdbx_description
1 polymer ?
#
loop_
_entity_poly.entity_id
_entity_poly.type
_entity_poly.pdbx_seq_one_letter_code
_entity_poly.pdbx_strand_id
1 'polypeptide(L)'
;NIEMEQNYINQSISNLLTGKTIRRAVYGNGIMYILAVDANKEPTLLAVNTENHTLIAELPTNHCSVVSADGYKLSDIALTSDGVLIGCNMEYVTFTPENKWKLYQWTNTGDTWTGKEWIAHANNETAGNYYYAMVGSTFAYTGSSTSGKLVTTAQNTADANKTIRFVIYTINNNAVSNVIRNQPAGTSIATYGDKLRFATSLLGSDRFILSSSTHEAVEWLLVNETKATPTAVATSTFNTYDANYFT
;
A
#
# COMPACT_ATOMS: atom_id res chain seq x y z
N ASN A 1 6.32 -24.28 -34.19
CA ASN A 1 5.71 -24.61 -32.92
C ASN A 1 6.44 -23.77 -31.87
N ILE A 2 5.86 -22.65 -31.52
CA ILE A 2 6.27 -21.93 -30.31
C ILE A 2 5.55 -22.67 -29.18
N GLU A 3 6.25 -23.56 -28.52
CA GLU A 3 5.82 -24.04 -27.23
C GLU A 3 5.84 -22.84 -26.29
N MET A 4 4.66 -22.33 -25.93
CA MET A 4 4.54 -21.46 -24.79
C MET A 4 4.96 -22.31 -23.60
N GLU A 5 6.14 -22.03 -23.06
CA GLU A 5 6.49 -22.51 -21.74
C GLU A 5 5.41 -21.97 -20.80
N GLN A 6 4.50 -22.85 -20.39
CA GLN A 6 3.65 -22.55 -19.24
C GLN A 6 4.61 -22.38 -18.08
N ASN A 7 4.76 -21.13 -17.66
CA ASN A 7 5.44 -20.84 -16.40
C ASN A 7 4.69 -21.54 -15.29
N TYR A 8 5.16 -22.72 -14.92
CA TYR A 8 4.65 -23.43 -13.79
C TYR A 8 5.02 -22.62 -12.55
N ILE A 9 4.07 -21.83 -12.04
CA ILE A 9 4.13 -21.44 -10.64
C ILE A 9 4.25 -22.75 -9.87
N ASN A 10 5.33 -22.90 -9.12
CA ASN A 10 5.57 -24.10 -8.34
C ASN A 10 4.28 -24.47 -7.60
N GLN A 11 3.90 -25.74 -7.64
CA GLN A 11 2.64 -26.23 -7.05
C GLN A 11 2.46 -25.78 -5.60
N SER A 12 3.56 -25.62 -4.85
CA SER A 12 3.54 -25.11 -3.48
C SER A 12 3.07 -23.65 -3.40
N ILE A 13 3.50 -22.78 -4.32
CA ILE A 13 3.06 -21.37 -4.39
C ILE A 13 1.59 -21.31 -4.78
N SER A 14 1.18 -22.07 -5.79
CA SER A 14 -0.21 -22.14 -6.22
C SER A 14 -1.14 -22.56 -5.08
N ASN A 15 -0.76 -23.60 -4.33
CA ASN A 15 -1.54 -24.06 -3.19
C ASN A 15 -1.69 -23.02 -2.09
N LEU A 16 -0.63 -22.24 -1.81
CA LEU A 16 -0.65 -21.18 -0.81
C LEU A 16 -1.54 -19.98 -1.22
N LEU A 17 -1.76 -19.78 -2.52
CA LEU A 17 -2.56 -18.68 -3.07
C LEU A 17 -4.00 -19.10 -3.42
N THR A 18 -4.32 -20.41 -3.40
CA THR A 18 -5.66 -20.90 -3.73
C THR A 18 -6.71 -20.28 -2.80
N GLY A 19 -7.78 -19.73 -3.39
CA GLY A 19 -8.88 -19.09 -2.66
C GLY A 19 -8.54 -17.72 -2.08
N LYS A 20 -7.39 -17.14 -2.46
CA LYS A 20 -6.95 -15.82 -1.98
C LYS A 20 -6.94 -14.81 -3.12
N THR A 21 -7.11 -13.56 -2.74
CA THR A 21 -7.00 -12.41 -3.66
C THR A 21 -5.62 -11.79 -3.50
N ILE A 22 -4.87 -11.67 -4.60
CA ILE A 22 -3.58 -10.98 -4.61
C ILE A 22 -3.87 -9.48 -4.52
N ARG A 23 -3.25 -8.82 -3.53
CA ARG A 23 -3.36 -7.38 -3.33
C ARG A 23 -2.20 -6.62 -3.96
N ARG A 24 -1.01 -7.15 -3.86
CA ARG A 24 0.21 -6.52 -4.36
C ARG A 24 1.29 -7.56 -4.63
N ALA A 25 2.07 -7.30 -5.66
CA ALA A 25 3.37 -7.93 -5.86
C ALA A 25 4.44 -6.84 -6.03
N VAL A 26 5.58 -7.01 -5.38
CA VAL A 26 6.73 -6.10 -5.53
C VAL A 26 7.99 -6.92 -5.81
N TYR A 27 8.88 -6.37 -6.61
CA TYR A 27 10.09 -7.05 -7.06
C TYR A 27 11.34 -6.25 -6.71
N GLY A 28 12.35 -6.94 -6.23
CA GLY A 28 13.68 -6.40 -6.02
C GLY A 28 14.70 -7.47 -5.65
N ASN A 29 15.93 -7.30 -6.12
CA ASN A 29 17.05 -8.21 -5.82
C ASN A 29 16.79 -9.69 -6.15
N GLY A 30 16.07 -9.97 -7.25
CA GLY A 30 15.77 -11.33 -7.68
C GLY A 30 14.64 -12.01 -6.90
N ILE A 31 13.95 -11.28 -6.03
CA ILE A 31 12.83 -11.78 -5.22
C ILE A 31 11.56 -11.03 -5.59
N MET A 32 10.49 -11.78 -5.84
CA MET A 32 9.14 -11.27 -5.90
C MET A 32 8.44 -11.52 -4.57
N TYR A 33 7.95 -10.46 -3.96
CA TYR A 33 7.12 -10.56 -2.77
C TYR A 33 5.66 -10.45 -3.17
N ILE A 34 4.85 -11.39 -2.73
CA ILE A 34 3.42 -11.47 -3.08
C ILE A 34 2.60 -11.37 -1.79
N LEU A 35 1.76 -10.36 -1.72
CA LEU A 35 0.75 -10.22 -0.68
C LEU A 35 -0.60 -10.68 -1.22
N ALA A 36 -1.19 -11.66 -0.58
CA ALA A 36 -2.55 -12.12 -0.83
C ALA A 36 -3.36 -12.16 0.47
N VAL A 37 -4.66 -12.09 0.36
CA VAL A 37 -5.58 -12.19 1.50
C VAL A 37 -6.72 -13.17 1.18
N ASP A 38 -7.17 -13.88 2.18
CA ASP A 38 -8.35 -14.74 2.07
C ASP A 38 -9.66 -13.93 2.26
N ALA A 39 -10.78 -14.64 2.26
CA ALA A 39 -12.11 -14.05 2.46
C ALA A 39 -12.28 -13.36 3.84
N ASN A 40 -11.50 -13.77 4.84
CA ASN A 40 -11.47 -13.19 6.17
C ASN A 40 -10.43 -12.08 6.32
N LYS A 41 -9.78 -11.68 5.21
CA LYS A 41 -8.70 -10.68 5.16
C LYS A 41 -7.43 -11.11 5.91
N GLU A 42 -7.26 -12.42 6.14
CA GLU A 42 -6.02 -12.95 6.69
C GLU A 42 -4.92 -12.92 5.62
N PRO A 43 -3.78 -12.29 5.93
CA PRO A 43 -2.72 -12.13 4.95
C PRO A 43 -1.89 -13.39 4.78
N THR A 44 -1.45 -13.60 3.55
CA THR A 44 -0.36 -14.50 3.18
C THR A 44 0.69 -13.68 2.46
N LEU A 45 1.92 -13.75 2.91
CA LEU A 45 3.04 -13.00 2.35
C LEU A 45 4.13 -13.98 1.92
N LEU A 46 4.41 -14.02 0.62
CA LEU A 46 5.37 -14.95 0.02
C LEU A 46 6.58 -14.22 -0.51
N ALA A 47 7.74 -14.84 -0.37
CA ALA A 47 8.96 -14.49 -1.10
C ALA A 47 9.25 -15.60 -2.12
N VAL A 48 9.35 -15.22 -3.39
CA VAL A 48 9.53 -16.13 -4.52
C VAL A 48 10.81 -15.75 -5.27
N ASN A 49 11.64 -16.74 -5.56
CA ASN A 49 12.80 -16.56 -6.43
C ASN A 49 12.32 -16.40 -7.88
N THR A 50 12.67 -15.29 -8.52
CA THR A 50 12.20 -14.97 -9.88
C THR A 50 13.00 -15.67 -10.97
N GLU A 51 14.17 -16.22 -10.68
CA GLU A 51 15.00 -16.92 -11.65
C GLU A 51 14.50 -18.35 -11.90
N ASN A 52 14.14 -19.06 -10.83
CA ASN A 52 13.73 -20.45 -10.89
C ASN A 52 12.26 -20.67 -10.47
N HIS A 53 11.53 -19.62 -10.14
CA HIS A 53 10.12 -19.62 -9.76
C HIS A 53 9.83 -20.48 -8.52
N THR A 54 10.78 -20.63 -7.61
CA THR A 54 10.61 -21.41 -6.39
C THR A 54 10.23 -20.53 -5.20
N LEU A 55 9.46 -21.10 -4.27
CA LEU A 55 9.18 -20.46 -3.01
C LEU A 55 10.46 -20.41 -2.17
N ILE A 56 10.85 -19.18 -1.77
CA ILE A 56 11.94 -18.96 -0.82
C ILE A 56 11.42 -19.14 0.59
N ALA A 57 10.31 -18.44 0.92
CA ALA A 57 9.70 -18.50 2.24
C ALA A 57 8.26 -17.98 2.21
N GLU A 58 7.46 -18.45 3.16
CA GLU A 58 6.27 -17.75 3.63
C GLU A 58 6.69 -16.85 4.80
N LEU A 59 6.51 -15.54 4.64
CA LEU A 59 6.96 -14.57 5.63
C LEU A 59 5.98 -14.48 6.79
N PRO A 60 6.46 -14.31 8.04
CA PRO A 60 5.58 -14.22 9.20
C PRO A 60 4.69 -12.98 9.14
N THR A 61 3.41 -13.14 9.47
CA THR A 61 2.42 -12.05 9.53
C THR A 61 1.72 -11.92 10.89
N ASN A 62 2.15 -12.70 11.88
CA ASN A 62 1.55 -12.76 13.21
C ASN A 62 1.71 -11.46 14.02
N HIS A 63 2.66 -10.59 13.66
CA HIS A 63 2.84 -9.26 14.25
C HIS A 63 1.94 -8.21 13.58
N CYS A 64 1.33 -8.52 12.44
CA CYS A 64 0.39 -7.62 11.77
C CYS A 64 -0.95 -7.67 12.47
N SER A 65 -1.53 -6.51 12.75
CA SER A 65 -2.77 -6.41 13.52
C SER A 65 -3.66 -5.28 13.05
N VAL A 66 -4.94 -5.46 13.29
CA VAL A 66 -6.00 -4.49 13.04
C VAL A 66 -7.04 -4.62 14.14
N VAL A 67 -7.66 -3.52 14.53
CA VAL A 67 -8.71 -3.49 15.57
C VAL A 67 -10.09 -3.60 14.93
N SER A 68 -10.30 -2.91 13.82
CA SER A 68 -11.59 -2.92 13.12
C SER A 68 -11.83 -4.25 12.41
N ALA A 69 -13.06 -4.78 12.54
CA ALA A 69 -13.45 -6.04 11.91
C ALA A 69 -13.37 -5.99 10.36
N ASP A 70 -13.57 -4.80 9.78
CA ASP A 70 -13.49 -4.59 8.34
C ASP A 70 -12.11 -4.19 7.85
N GLY A 71 -11.14 -4.03 8.75
CA GLY A 71 -9.77 -3.66 8.42
C GLY A 71 -8.95 -4.80 7.83
N TYR A 72 -7.74 -4.46 7.40
CA TYR A 72 -6.75 -5.42 6.91
C TYR A 72 -5.54 -5.41 7.82
N LYS A 73 -5.14 -6.57 8.33
CA LYS A 73 -3.91 -6.72 9.12
C LYS A 73 -2.67 -6.31 8.31
N LEU A 74 -2.68 -6.65 7.03
CA LEU A 74 -1.68 -6.26 6.04
C LEU A 74 -2.42 -5.94 4.73
N SER A 75 -2.43 -4.68 4.33
CA SER A 75 -3.20 -4.20 3.18
C SER A 75 -2.36 -3.98 1.93
N ASP A 76 -1.12 -3.56 2.11
CA ASP A 76 -0.22 -3.24 1.00
C ASP A 76 1.25 -3.40 1.41
N ILE A 77 2.13 -3.57 0.44
CA ILE A 77 3.59 -3.74 0.62
C ILE A 77 4.38 -2.89 -0.36
N ALA A 78 5.60 -2.56 -0.02
CA ALA A 78 6.58 -1.89 -0.87
C ALA A 78 8.00 -2.30 -0.50
N LEU A 79 8.97 -1.98 -1.35
CA LEU A 79 10.39 -2.13 -1.06
C LEU A 79 11.03 -0.77 -0.81
N THR A 80 11.90 -0.72 0.19
CA THR A 80 12.76 0.44 0.45
C THR A 80 13.95 0.47 -0.51
N SER A 81 14.62 1.61 -0.60
CA SER A 81 15.80 1.77 -1.46
C SER A 81 16.99 0.85 -1.08
N ASP A 82 17.04 0.43 0.17
CA ASP A 82 18.02 -0.53 0.69
C ASP A 82 17.50 -1.99 0.72
N GLY A 83 16.38 -2.25 0.03
CA GLY A 83 15.87 -3.60 -0.23
C GLY A 83 15.09 -4.25 0.93
N VAL A 84 14.68 -3.49 1.92
CA VAL A 84 13.86 -3.99 3.02
C VAL A 84 12.39 -3.98 2.61
N LEU A 85 11.69 -5.10 2.82
CA LEU A 85 10.26 -5.17 2.61
C LEU A 85 9.53 -4.45 3.74
N ILE A 86 8.61 -3.57 3.37
CA ILE A 86 7.72 -2.87 4.29
C ILE A 86 6.27 -3.11 3.91
N GLY A 87 5.37 -2.95 4.85
CA GLY A 87 3.93 -3.05 4.62
C GLY A 87 3.14 -2.22 5.61
N CYS A 88 1.84 -2.10 5.41
CA CYS A 88 0.95 -1.38 6.32
C CYS A 88 -0.36 -2.14 6.58
N ASN A 89 -0.99 -1.85 7.70
CA ASN A 89 -2.38 -2.22 7.95
C ASN A 89 -3.34 -1.22 7.29
N MET A 90 -4.62 -1.55 7.28
CA MET A 90 -5.69 -0.60 6.98
C MET A 90 -6.77 -0.73 8.04
N GLU A 91 -6.95 0.31 8.85
CA GLU A 91 -8.10 0.42 9.74
C GLU A 91 -9.29 0.99 8.99
N TYR A 92 -10.46 0.38 9.17
CA TYR A 92 -11.68 0.83 8.49
C TYR A 92 -12.41 1.96 9.23
N VAL A 93 -12.11 2.14 10.51
CA VAL A 93 -12.73 3.13 11.38
C VAL A 93 -11.75 4.24 11.73
N THR A 94 -12.29 5.31 12.30
CA THR A 94 -11.53 6.46 12.82
C THR A 94 -10.39 6.00 13.71
N PHE A 95 -9.21 6.56 13.51
CA PHE A 95 -8.06 6.28 14.36
C PHE A 95 -8.27 6.82 15.76
N THR A 96 -8.23 5.92 16.71
CA THR A 96 -8.13 6.21 18.14
C THR A 96 -6.72 5.88 18.62
N PRO A 97 -6.35 6.18 19.87
CA PRO A 97 -5.08 5.69 20.42
C PRO A 97 -4.88 4.18 20.29
N GLU A 98 -5.97 3.41 20.24
CA GLU A 98 -5.95 1.95 20.09
C GLU A 98 -5.92 1.53 18.61
N ASN A 99 -6.58 2.27 17.71
CA ASN A 99 -6.70 1.99 16.29
C ASN A 99 -5.61 2.71 15.52
N LYS A 100 -4.38 2.30 15.68
CA LYS A 100 -3.26 2.95 15.00
C LYS A 100 -3.10 2.44 13.58
N TRP A 101 -2.80 3.35 12.67
CA TRP A 101 -2.17 2.98 11.42
C TRP A 101 -0.74 2.52 11.69
N LYS A 102 -0.36 1.37 11.11
CA LYS A 102 0.88 0.69 11.42
C LYS A 102 1.66 0.40 10.16
N LEU A 103 2.97 0.59 10.26
CA LEU A 103 3.95 0.12 9.31
C LEU A 103 4.71 -1.06 9.89
N TYR A 104 5.01 -2.01 9.04
CA TYR A 104 5.76 -3.21 9.35
C TYR A 104 7.01 -3.30 8.51
N GLN A 105 8.01 -4.01 9.02
CA GLN A 105 9.23 -4.36 8.28
C GLN A 105 9.51 -5.86 8.38
N TRP A 106 10.07 -6.42 7.33
CA TRP A 106 10.60 -7.77 7.30
C TRP A 106 12.08 -7.74 7.00
N THR A 107 12.84 -8.48 7.80
CA THR A 107 14.27 -8.65 7.61
C THR A 107 14.61 -10.12 7.51
N ASN A 108 15.60 -10.44 6.67
CA ASN A 108 16.15 -11.77 6.54
C ASN A 108 17.53 -11.83 7.19
N THR A 109 17.70 -12.77 8.10
CA THR A 109 18.98 -13.05 8.74
C THR A 109 19.39 -14.49 8.39
N GLY A 110 20.12 -14.67 7.29
CA GLY A 110 20.40 -15.99 6.74
C GLY A 110 19.13 -16.62 6.14
N ASP A 111 18.69 -17.74 6.69
CA ASP A 111 17.48 -18.44 6.22
C ASP A 111 16.21 -18.10 7.03
N THR A 112 16.32 -17.16 7.97
CA THR A 112 15.22 -16.80 8.87
C THR A 112 14.68 -15.43 8.55
N TRP A 113 13.39 -15.38 8.23
CA TRP A 113 12.63 -14.16 8.08
C TRP A 113 11.97 -13.77 9.40
N THR A 114 12.14 -12.51 9.79
CA THR A 114 11.49 -11.92 10.95
C THR A 114 10.72 -10.68 10.54
N GLY A 115 9.52 -10.52 11.10
CA GLY A 115 8.71 -9.34 10.92
C GLY A 115 8.57 -8.57 12.23
N LYS A 116 8.45 -7.26 12.13
CA LYS A 116 8.20 -6.38 13.29
C LYS A 116 7.27 -5.24 12.94
N GLU A 117 6.55 -4.72 13.93
CA GLU A 117 5.98 -3.40 13.84
C GLU A 117 7.13 -2.38 13.81
N TRP A 118 7.14 -1.56 12.78
CA TRP A 118 8.16 -0.53 12.60
C TRP A 118 7.70 0.80 13.18
N ILE A 119 6.51 1.25 12.78
CA ILE A 119 5.92 2.51 13.21
C ILE A 119 4.43 2.27 13.49
N ALA A 120 3.93 2.84 14.57
CA ALA A 120 2.52 2.97 14.84
C ALA A 120 2.17 4.45 15.01
N HIS A 121 1.22 4.94 14.25
CA HIS A 121 0.81 6.33 14.30
C HIS A 121 -0.68 6.46 14.61
N ALA A 122 -0.99 7.07 15.74
CA ALA A 122 -2.35 7.45 16.08
C ALA A 122 -2.71 8.74 15.35
N ASN A 123 -3.70 8.69 14.48
CA ASN A 123 -4.21 9.87 13.82
C ASN A 123 -5.37 10.46 14.63
N ASN A 124 -5.04 10.96 15.82
CA ASN A 124 -6.01 11.54 16.76
C ASN A 124 -6.16 13.06 16.60
N GLU A 125 -5.87 13.60 15.45
CA GLU A 125 -6.04 15.03 15.23
C GLU A 125 -7.50 15.43 15.29
N THR A 126 -7.88 15.98 16.43
CA THR A 126 -9.17 16.65 16.65
C THR A 126 -9.24 18.04 16.01
N ALA A 127 -8.14 18.54 15.47
CA ALA A 127 -8.10 19.82 14.78
C ALA A 127 -8.85 19.74 13.44
N GLY A 128 -10.12 20.07 13.43
CA GLY A 128 -10.88 20.33 12.23
C GLY A 128 -11.90 19.27 11.81
N ASN A 129 -12.37 18.42 12.72
CA ASN A 129 -13.44 17.42 12.44
C ASN A 129 -13.13 16.42 11.31
N TYR A 130 -11.88 16.08 11.11
CA TYR A 130 -11.49 15.11 10.09
C TYR A 130 -11.35 13.72 10.71
N TYR A 131 -12.38 12.93 10.58
CA TYR A 131 -12.32 11.51 10.90
C TYR A 131 -11.74 10.79 9.67
N TYR A 132 -10.56 10.23 9.82
CA TYR A 132 -9.95 9.44 8.77
C TYR A 132 -10.29 7.97 8.99
N ALA A 133 -10.84 7.36 7.96
CA ALA A 133 -10.97 5.91 7.87
C ALA A 133 -10.21 5.42 6.65
N MET A 134 -9.96 4.12 6.58
CA MET A 134 -9.32 3.46 5.45
C MET A 134 -7.93 4.01 5.11
N VAL A 135 -7.20 4.53 6.11
CA VAL A 135 -5.80 4.91 5.89
C VAL A 135 -4.97 3.65 5.65
N GLY A 136 -4.18 3.64 4.59
CA GLY A 136 -3.33 2.50 4.27
C GLY A 136 -3.97 1.48 3.34
N SER A 137 -5.05 1.79 2.65
CA SER A 137 -5.59 0.91 1.59
C SER A 137 -4.53 0.62 0.53
N THR A 138 -3.73 1.62 0.21
CA THR A 138 -2.55 1.56 -0.66
C THR A 138 -1.54 2.59 -0.20
N PHE A 139 -0.26 2.40 -0.52
CA PHE A 139 0.76 3.40 -0.26
C PHE A 139 1.90 3.33 -1.28
N ALA A 140 2.63 4.42 -1.40
CA ALA A 140 3.93 4.47 -2.05
C ALA A 140 4.98 4.97 -1.07
N TYR A 141 6.19 4.47 -1.21
CA TYR A 141 7.31 4.81 -0.33
C TYR A 141 8.56 5.12 -1.14
N THR A 142 9.32 6.11 -0.70
CA THR A 142 10.68 6.37 -1.15
C THR A 142 11.58 6.61 0.04
N GLY A 143 12.74 6.00 0.03
CA GLY A 143 13.73 6.13 1.09
C GLY A 143 14.24 4.79 1.57
N SER A 144 15.06 4.85 2.61
CA SER A 144 15.67 3.69 3.24
C SER A 144 14.74 3.03 4.26
N SER A 145 15.20 1.93 4.84
CA SER A 145 14.50 1.23 5.92
C SER A 145 14.42 2.02 7.24
N THR A 146 15.02 3.20 7.32
CA THR A 146 15.01 4.04 8.53
C THR A 146 14.45 5.43 8.29
N SER A 147 14.55 5.94 7.06
CA SER A 147 14.14 7.31 6.74
C SER A 147 13.64 7.42 5.32
N GLY A 148 12.53 8.13 5.14
CA GLY A 148 11.93 8.31 3.83
C GLY A 148 10.61 9.05 3.87
N LYS A 149 9.91 8.99 2.74
CA LYS A 149 8.58 9.56 2.58
C LYS A 149 7.60 8.50 2.13
N LEU A 150 6.45 8.51 2.75
CA LEU A 150 5.33 7.64 2.43
C LEU A 150 4.10 8.47 2.12
N VAL A 151 3.42 8.13 1.04
CA VAL A 151 2.09 8.67 0.76
C VAL A 151 1.07 7.55 0.80
N THR A 152 -0.05 7.83 1.41
CA THR A 152 -1.21 6.93 1.42
C THR A 152 -2.49 7.73 1.22
N THR A 153 -3.59 7.03 0.97
CA THR A 153 -4.92 7.61 0.94
C THR A 153 -5.64 7.41 2.26
N ALA A 154 -6.53 8.34 2.57
CA ALA A 154 -7.48 8.23 3.66
C ALA A 154 -8.85 8.70 3.19
N GLN A 155 -9.90 8.18 3.81
CA GLN A 155 -11.27 8.63 3.57
C GLN A 155 -11.70 9.55 4.71
N ASN A 156 -12.29 10.69 4.37
CA ASN A 156 -12.99 11.52 5.36
C ASN A 156 -14.40 10.96 5.58
N THR A 157 -14.64 10.34 6.74
CA THR A 157 -15.94 9.74 7.07
C THR A 157 -16.98 10.76 7.55
N ALA A 158 -16.57 11.95 7.96
CA ALA A 158 -17.46 13.02 8.37
C ALA A 158 -18.07 13.77 7.19
N ASP A 159 -17.50 13.63 6.00
CA ASP A 159 -17.98 14.24 4.77
C ASP A 159 -18.98 13.28 4.09
N ALA A 160 -20.19 13.79 3.82
CA ALA A 160 -21.22 13.03 3.08
C ALA A 160 -20.72 12.58 1.68
N ASN A 161 -19.82 13.33 1.09
CA ASN A 161 -19.20 12.99 -0.20
C ASN A 161 -18.03 12.02 -0.09
N LYS A 162 -17.65 11.62 1.13
CA LYS A 162 -16.52 10.70 1.39
C LYS A 162 -15.25 11.11 0.67
N THR A 163 -14.85 12.36 0.82
CA THR A 163 -13.72 12.95 0.12
C THR A 163 -12.43 12.20 0.44
N ILE A 164 -11.64 11.94 -0.60
CA ILE A 164 -10.34 11.33 -0.45
C ILE A 164 -9.34 12.36 0.02
N ARG A 165 -8.49 11.94 0.93
CA ARG A 165 -7.33 12.68 1.37
C ARG A 165 -6.06 11.94 1.05
N PHE A 166 -5.03 12.70 0.76
CA PHE A 166 -3.67 12.20 0.70
C PHE A 166 -2.98 12.51 2.01
N VAL A 167 -2.35 11.51 2.57
CA VAL A 167 -1.57 11.64 3.79
C VAL A 167 -0.12 11.34 3.45
N ILE A 168 0.75 12.31 3.69
CA ILE A 168 2.18 12.19 3.44
C ILE A 168 2.89 12.15 4.78
N TYR A 169 3.57 11.06 5.06
CA TYR A 169 4.39 10.91 6.25
C TYR A 169 5.85 11.08 5.87
N THR A 170 6.55 11.97 6.58
CA THR A 170 8.01 12.00 6.59
C THR A 170 8.49 11.16 7.76
N ILE A 171 9.30 10.15 7.46
CA ILE A 171 9.92 9.27 8.43
C ILE A 171 11.39 9.67 8.53
N ASN A 172 11.86 9.90 9.72
CA ASN A 172 13.24 10.21 9.99
C ASN A 172 13.73 9.39 11.18
N ASN A 173 14.78 8.62 10.95
CA ASN A 173 15.39 7.76 11.96
C ASN A 173 14.35 6.89 12.71
N ASN A 174 13.55 6.14 11.96
CA ASN A 174 12.51 5.23 12.45
C ASN A 174 11.33 5.90 13.19
N ALA A 175 11.11 7.18 13.00
CA ALA A 175 10.00 7.90 13.60
C ALA A 175 9.31 8.83 12.61
N VAL A 176 8.01 9.02 12.76
CA VAL A 176 7.27 10.04 12.00
C VAL A 176 7.70 11.41 12.52
N SER A 177 8.32 12.20 11.65
CA SER A 177 8.79 13.56 11.95
C SER A 177 7.84 14.65 11.43
N ASN A 178 7.04 14.34 10.42
CA ASN A 178 6.05 15.26 9.87
C ASN A 178 4.90 14.49 9.20
N VAL A 179 3.71 15.06 9.23
CA VAL A 179 2.51 14.55 8.56
C VAL A 179 1.82 15.69 7.82
N ILE A 180 1.64 15.53 6.52
CA ILE A 180 0.91 16.48 5.68
C ILE A 180 -0.36 15.79 5.18
N ARG A 181 -1.48 16.52 5.25
CA ARG A 181 -2.78 16.04 4.79
C ARG A 181 -3.30 16.97 3.72
N ASN A 182 -3.41 16.45 2.51
CA ASN A 182 -3.90 17.20 1.36
C ASN A 182 -5.23 16.64 0.89
N GLN A 183 -6.18 17.53 0.66
CA GLN A 183 -7.44 17.20 0.03
C GLN A 183 -7.46 17.81 -1.37
N PRO A 184 -7.47 16.99 -2.44
CA PRO A 184 -7.68 17.50 -3.78
C PRO A 184 -9.10 18.06 -3.90
N ALA A 185 -9.23 19.25 -4.44
CA ALA A 185 -10.53 19.86 -4.71
C ALA A 185 -11.32 18.98 -5.71
N GLY A 186 -12.58 18.69 -5.40
CA GLY A 186 -13.49 17.94 -6.28
C GLY A 186 -13.27 16.42 -6.34
N THR A 187 -12.30 15.87 -5.59
CA THR A 187 -12.10 14.43 -5.52
C THR A 187 -12.97 13.80 -4.44
N SER A 188 -13.81 12.85 -4.83
CA SER A 188 -14.61 12.06 -3.90
C SER A 188 -14.40 10.57 -4.15
N ILE A 189 -14.66 9.74 -3.16
CA ILE A 189 -14.67 8.29 -3.33
C ILE A 189 -15.74 7.84 -4.36
N ALA A 190 -16.84 8.58 -4.46
CA ALA A 190 -17.82 8.35 -5.50
C ALA A 190 -17.21 8.47 -6.91
N THR A 191 -16.18 9.30 -7.06
CA THR A 191 -15.45 9.49 -8.32
C THR A 191 -14.42 8.40 -8.56
N TYR A 192 -13.72 7.93 -7.52
CA TYR A 192 -12.60 6.98 -7.66
C TYR A 192 -12.90 5.58 -7.10
N GLY A 193 -13.99 5.45 -6.34
CA GLY A 193 -14.33 4.22 -5.64
C GLY A 193 -13.37 3.90 -4.50
N ASP A 194 -13.51 2.71 -3.96
CA ASP A 194 -12.70 2.17 -2.87
C ASP A 194 -11.41 1.47 -3.34
N LYS A 195 -11.13 1.46 -4.64
CA LYS A 195 -10.04 0.73 -5.28
C LYS A 195 -8.92 1.62 -5.78
N LEU A 196 -8.60 2.65 -5.00
CA LEU A 196 -7.43 3.48 -5.31
C LEU A 196 -6.15 2.70 -5.11
N ARG A 197 -5.17 2.94 -5.98
CA ARG A 197 -3.83 2.38 -5.90
C ARG A 197 -2.81 3.45 -6.22
N PHE A 198 -1.71 3.46 -5.48
CA PHE A 198 -0.53 4.23 -5.85
C PHE A 198 0.37 3.40 -6.74
N ALA A 199 0.89 4.01 -7.78
CA ALA A 199 2.06 3.48 -8.45
C ALA A 199 3.25 3.54 -7.50
N THR A 200 4.08 2.51 -7.55
CA THR A 200 5.21 2.33 -6.63
C THR A 200 6.36 3.30 -6.86
N SER A 201 6.38 4.03 -7.98
CA SER A 201 7.47 4.94 -8.29
C SER A 201 7.08 6.38 -8.02
N LEU A 202 7.94 7.04 -7.25
CA LEU A 202 7.94 8.48 -7.14
C LEU A 202 8.52 9.10 -8.41
N LEU A 203 7.83 10.08 -8.95
CA LEU A 203 8.37 10.97 -9.98
C LEU A 203 9.20 12.08 -9.32
N GLY A 204 10.20 11.72 -8.56
CA GLY A 204 10.99 12.66 -7.76
C GLY A 204 10.65 12.60 -6.27
N SER A 205 11.35 13.36 -5.44
CA SER A 205 11.26 13.29 -3.98
C SER A 205 9.92 13.75 -3.38
N ASP A 206 9.08 14.40 -4.19
CA ASP A 206 7.83 15.03 -3.76
C ASP A 206 6.63 14.72 -4.67
N ARG A 207 6.76 13.72 -5.55
CA ARG A 207 5.76 13.42 -6.58
C ARG A 207 5.32 11.98 -6.55
N PHE A 208 4.02 11.76 -6.51
CA PHE A 208 3.40 10.44 -6.49
C PHE A 208 2.34 10.34 -7.59
N ILE A 209 2.15 9.13 -8.09
CA ILE A 209 1.12 8.84 -9.06
C ILE A 209 0.03 8.02 -8.37
N LEU A 210 -1.20 8.42 -8.57
CA LEU A 210 -2.38 7.71 -8.11
C LEU A 210 -3.19 7.20 -9.29
N SER A 211 -3.62 5.97 -9.22
CA SER A 211 -4.55 5.37 -10.18
C SER A 211 -5.78 4.79 -9.48
N SER A 212 -6.88 4.65 -10.22
CA SER A 212 -8.10 4.01 -9.75
C SER A 212 -8.56 2.95 -10.73
N SER A 213 -9.00 1.81 -10.21
CA SER A 213 -9.54 0.72 -11.02
C SER A 213 -11.00 0.90 -11.44
N THR A 214 -11.69 1.89 -10.88
CA THR A 214 -13.13 2.10 -11.11
C THR A 214 -13.44 3.18 -12.12
N HIS A 215 -12.44 3.88 -12.61
CA HIS A 215 -12.58 4.93 -13.61
C HIS A 215 -12.00 4.51 -14.95
N GLU A 216 -12.73 4.79 -16.03
CA GLU A 216 -12.24 4.64 -17.41
C GLU A 216 -11.09 5.60 -17.73
N ALA A 217 -10.86 6.60 -16.88
CA ALA A 217 -9.75 7.53 -16.98
C ALA A 217 -8.79 7.29 -15.81
N VAL A 218 -7.54 7.03 -16.13
CA VAL A 218 -6.45 7.08 -15.15
C VAL A 218 -6.10 8.55 -14.94
N GLU A 219 -6.49 9.10 -13.82
CA GLU A 219 -6.02 10.43 -13.42
C GLU A 219 -4.66 10.27 -12.73
N TRP A 220 -3.67 10.89 -13.31
CA TRP A 220 -2.36 11.02 -12.72
C TRP A 220 -2.38 12.26 -11.83
N LEU A 221 -2.36 12.05 -10.53
CA LEU A 221 -2.32 13.14 -9.57
C LEU A 221 -0.91 13.33 -9.06
N LEU A 222 -0.39 14.54 -9.25
CA LEU A 222 0.84 14.96 -8.62
C LEU A 222 0.54 15.41 -7.21
N VAL A 223 1.05 14.70 -6.23
CA VAL A 223 1.00 15.09 -4.82
C VAL A 223 2.34 15.73 -4.48
N ASN A 224 2.30 17.00 -4.13
CA ASN A 224 3.47 17.78 -3.74
C ASN A 224 3.30 18.23 -2.29
N GLU A 225 4.32 18.09 -1.47
CA GLU A 225 4.32 18.51 -0.07
C GLU A 225 4.10 20.01 0.11
N THR A 226 4.55 20.82 -0.84
CA THR A 226 4.43 22.28 -0.78
C THR A 226 3.11 22.82 -1.32
N LYS A 227 2.32 21.97 -2.01
CA LYS A 227 1.01 22.35 -2.53
C LYS A 227 -0.09 21.70 -1.71
N ALA A 228 -0.96 22.53 -1.16
CA ALA A 228 -2.15 22.08 -0.43
C ALA A 228 -3.15 21.27 -1.30
N THR A 229 -3.01 21.30 -2.62
CA THR A 229 -3.89 20.64 -3.57
C THR A 229 -3.05 19.88 -4.60
N PRO A 230 -3.23 18.56 -4.76
CA PRO A 230 -2.64 17.81 -5.85
C PRO A 230 -3.08 18.39 -7.20
N THR A 231 -2.17 18.42 -8.15
CA THR A 231 -2.46 18.90 -9.51
C THR A 231 -2.56 17.67 -10.43
N ALA A 232 -3.64 17.58 -11.18
CA ALA A 232 -3.71 16.60 -12.27
C ALA A 232 -2.59 16.88 -13.28
N VAL A 233 -1.72 15.89 -13.52
CA VAL A 233 -0.58 16.03 -14.43
C VAL A 233 -0.97 15.58 -15.83
N ALA A 234 -1.85 14.60 -15.93
CA ALA A 234 -2.45 14.15 -17.17
C ALA A 234 -3.73 13.38 -16.88
N THR A 235 -4.70 13.54 -17.74
CA THR A 235 -5.85 12.64 -17.86
C THR A 235 -5.65 11.84 -19.12
N SER A 236 -5.47 10.52 -19.02
CA SER A 236 -5.50 9.68 -20.20
C SER A 236 -6.68 8.71 -20.09
N THR A 237 -7.48 8.68 -21.11
CA THR A 237 -8.51 7.66 -21.29
C THR A 237 -7.81 6.39 -21.77
N PHE A 238 -7.44 5.50 -20.87
CA PHE A 238 -7.15 4.12 -21.22
C PHE A 238 -8.45 3.34 -21.11
N ASN A 239 -8.86 2.69 -22.21
CA ASN A 239 -9.98 1.79 -22.17
C ASN A 239 -9.73 0.68 -21.14
N THR A 240 -10.54 0.70 -20.11
CA THR A 240 -10.99 -0.43 -19.27
C THR A 240 -9.99 -1.55 -18.97
N TYR A 241 -8.75 -1.25 -18.61
CA TYR A 241 -7.91 -2.24 -17.97
C TYR A 241 -7.75 -1.91 -16.50
N ASP A 242 -8.00 -2.92 -15.71
CA ASP A 242 -7.91 -2.89 -14.26
C ASP A 242 -6.59 -2.24 -13.83
N ALA A 243 -6.65 -1.17 -13.05
CA ALA A 243 -5.46 -0.49 -12.51
C ALA A 243 -4.54 -1.42 -11.70
N ASN A 244 -4.98 -2.64 -11.44
CA ASN A 244 -4.18 -3.70 -10.85
C ASN A 244 -3.00 -4.15 -11.71
N TYR A 245 -2.95 -3.78 -12.99
CA TYR A 245 -1.84 -4.13 -13.90
C TYR A 245 -0.68 -3.12 -13.90
N PHE A 246 -0.82 -1.99 -13.23
CA PHE A 246 0.23 -0.96 -13.16
C PHE A 246 1.01 -0.95 -11.84
N THR A 247 0.95 -2.03 -11.09
CA THR A 247 1.67 -2.16 -9.81
C THR A 247 2.79 -3.17 -9.91
#